data_cea86dee5cdc4322d52a401c7a0f23b7
#
_entry.id   cea86dee5cdc4322d52a401c7a0f23b7
#
_cell.length_a   1.000
_cell.length_b   1.000
_cell.length_c   1.000
_cell.angle_alpha   90.00
_cell.angle_beta   90.00
_cell.angle_gamma   90.00
#
_symmetry.space_group_name_H-M   'P 1'
#
loop_
_entity.id
_entity.type
_entity.pdbx_description
1 polymer ?
#
loop_
_entity_poly.entity_id
_entity_poly.type
_entity_poly.pdbx_seq_one_letter_code
_entity_poly.pdbx_strand_id
1 'polypeptide(L)'
;MKKHLSFVAVILLMIATHTMFAQGNKNVIHTLSQSIRSHKSMEVSFTYQTVGDPNQSEEVKEGQAYFQDKAYKVILADQQTISDGTTTWRYLVEDEEVMVGNVTEDDSPFKVLDEIERDSSGLTPIMDQKGNLKGLEIEMDEGVKLILSITEMKFDKDYKEGFFTFDEKAHPEVDVIDMR
;
A
#
# COMPACT_ATOMS: atom_id res chain seq x y z
N MET A 1 19.58 7.67 8.22
CA MET A 1 18.34 7.05 8.71
C MET A 1 17.73 6.33 7.53
N LYS A 2 17.72 4.99 7.53
CA LYS A 2 17.11 4.20 6.46
C LYS A 2 15.60 4.39 6.56
N LYS A 3 15.00 5.01 5.56
CA LYS A 3 13.54 5.13 5.45
C LYS A 3 13.01 3.78 4.97
N HIS A 4 12.56 2.92 5.88
CA HIS A 4 11.74 1.78 5.52
C HIS A 4 10.32 2.33 5.23
N LEU A 5 10.11 2.76 3.98
CA LEU A 5 8.79 3.16 3.52
C LEU A 5 7.91 1.90 3.57
N SER A 6 6.89 1.89 4.44
CA SER A 6 5.97 0.76 4.53
C SER A 6 5.29 0.55 3.17
N PHE A 7 5.25 -0.68 2.68
CA PHE A 7 4.61 -1.02 1.40
C PHE A 7 3.13 -0.60 1.37
N VAL A 8 2.47 -0.64 2.54
CA VAL A 8 1.10 -0.15 2.74
C VAL A 8 0.97 1.34 2.39
N ALA A 9 1.97 2.12 2.75
CA ALA A 9 2.05 3.55 2.50
C ALA A 9 2.13 3.91 1.03
N VAL A 10 2.92 3.15 0.32
CA VAL A 10 3.13 3.36 -1.11
C VAL A 10 1.87 3.07 -1.90
N ILE A 11 1.11 2.04 -1.50
CA ILE A 11 -0.16 1.69 -2.14
C ILE A 11 -1.20 2.79 -1.93
N LEU A 12 -1.22 3.42 -0.75
CA LEU A 12 -2.16 4.49 -0.44
C LEU A 12 -1.99 5.72 -1.34
N LEU A 13 -0.81 5.93 -1.90
CA LEU A 13 -0.49 7.10 -2.71
C LEU A 13 -1.05 7.04 -4.15
N MET A 14 -1.58 5.91 -4.59
CA MET A 14 -1.94 5.69 -6.01
C MET A 14 -3.32 6.20 -6.46
N ILE A 15 -3.97 7.11 -5.70
CA ILE A 15 -5.40 7.35 -5.85
C ILE A 15 -5.76 8.76 -6.31
N ALA A 16 -5.62 9.07 -7.58
CA ALA A 16 -6.38 10.19 -8.16
C ALA A 16 -6.59 10.02 -9.67
N THR A 17 -7.81 9.84 -10.04
CA THR A 17 -8.24 9.91 -11.44
C THR A 17 -8.95 11.23 -11.70
N HIS A 18 -8.23 12.34 -11.74
CA HIS A 18 -8.74 13.58 -12.31
C HIS A 18 -7.63 14.23 -13.14
N THR A 19 -8.00 14.70 -14.32
CA THR A 19 -7.15 15.37 -15.30
C THR A 19 -6.29 16.45 -14.64
N MET A 20 -5.00 16.20 -14.49
CA MET A 20 -4.04 17.19 -14.00
C MET A 20 -3.04 17.50 -15.11
N PHE A 21 -3.19 18.66 -15.71
CA PHE A 21 -2.20 19.22 -16.61
C PHE A 21 -0.95 19.62 -15.82
N ALA A 22 0.21 19.16 -16.27
CA ALA A 22 1.58 19.66 -16.04
C ALA A 22 1.83 20.47 -14.75
N GLN A 23 1.55 19.87 -13.59
CA GLN A 23 1.96 20.42 -12.30
C GLN A 23 3.06 19.51 -11.72
N GLY A 24 4.05 20.09 -11.03
CA GLY A 24 5.18 19.33 -10.47
C GLY A 24 4.74 18.21 -9.51
N ASN A 25 5.59 17.21 -9.32
CA ASN A 25 5.33 15.97 -8.55
C ASN A 25 4.65 16.21 -7.18
N LYS A 26 5.00 17.29 -6.48
CA LYS A 26 4.39 17.65 -5.17
C LYS A 26 2.89 17.92 -5.25
N ASN A 27 2.41 18.57 -6.31
CA ASN A 27 0.99 18.87 -6.46
C ASN A 27 0.17 17.62 -6.77
N VAL A 28 0.73 16.70 -7.54
CA VAL A 28 0.09 15.39 -7.83
C VAL A 28 -0.08 14.60 -6.55
N ILE A 29 0.95 14.50 -5.74
CA ILE A 29 0.95 13.77 -4.47
C ILE A 29 -0.03 14.39 -3.47
N HIS A 30 -0.03 15.71 -3.34
CA HIS A 30 -0.97 16.40 -2.45
C HIS A 30 -2.43 16.18 -2.85
N THR A 31 -2.75 16.28 -4.14
CA THR A 31 -4.12 16.03 -4.64
C THR A 31 -4.55 14.58 -4.44
N LEU A 32 -3.63 13.64 -4.63
CA LEU A 32 -3.81 12.24 -4.31
C LEU A 32 -4.21 12.03 -2.85
N SER A 33 -3.42 12.55 -1.94
CA SER A 33 -3.66 12.43 -0.51
C SER A 33 -5.02 13.02 -0.11
N GLN A 34 -5.38 14.18 -0.64
CA GLN A 34 -6.70 14.78 -0.40
C GLN A 34 -7.84 13.92 -0.95
N SER A 35 -7.68 13.33 -2.13
CA SER A 35 -8.68 12.43 -2.71
C SER A 35 -8.90 11.20 -1.84
N ILE A 36 -7.81 10.56 -1.36
CA ILE A 36 -7.88 9.43 -0.44
C ILE A 36 -8.68 9.78 0.81
N ARG A 37 -8.37 10.93 1.44
CA ARG A 37 -9.02 11.37 2.68
C ARG A 37 -10.48 11.75 2.51
N SER A 38 -10.95 11.99 1.27
CA SER A 38 -12.33 12.39 0.98
C SER A 38 -13.29 11.20 0.84
N HIS A 39 -12.78 9.97 0.70
CA HIS A 39 -13.57 8.76 0.54
C HIS A 39 -13.66 7.95 1.84
N LYS A 40 -14.82 7.32 2.08
CA LYS A 40 -15.08 6.46 3.25
C LYS A 40 -14.24 5.18 3.21
N SER A 41 -14.06 4.63 2.02
CA SER A 41 -13.29 3.41 1.80
C SER A 41 -12.72 3.37 0.40
N MET A 42 -11.76 2.49 0.19
CA MET A 42 -11.05 2.34 -1.05
C MET A 42 -10.57 0.92 -1.27
N GLU A 43 -10.69 0.46 -2.51
CA GLU A 43 -10.15 -0.81 -3.01
C GLU A 43 -9.25 -0.51 -4.21
N VAL A 44 -8.03 -1.00 -4.20
CA VAL A 44 -7.05 -0.83 -5.28
C VAL A 44 -6.52 -2.19 -5.69
N SER A 45 -6.61 -2.50 -6.98
CA SER A 45 -5.85 -3.58 -7.61
C SER A 45 -4.67 -2.97 -8.35
N PHE A 46 -3.51 -3.58 -8.23
CA PHE A 46 -2.27 -3.06 -8.82
C PHE A 46 -1.33 -4.20 -9.21
N THR A 47 -0.37 -3.88 -10.08
CA THR A 47 0.81 -4.71 -10.28
C THR A 47 2.03 -4.02 -9.68
N TYR A 48 3.00 -4.81 -9.27
CA TYR A 48 4.28 -4.31 -8.76
C TYR A 48 5.45 -5.11 -9.30
N GLN A 49 6.58 -4.44 -9.46
CA GLN A 49 7.82 -5.00 -9.98
C GLN A 49 9.00 -4.31 -9.33
N THR A 50 9.98 -5.09 -8.87
CA THR A 50 11.28 -4.57 -8.44
C THR A 50 12.25 -4.62 -9.61
N VAL A 51 12.91 -3.52 -9.91
CA VAL A 51 13.86 -3.37 -11.01
C VAL A 51 15.22 -2.95 -10.47
N GLY A 52 16.28 -3.57 -10.98
CA GLY A 52 17.66 -3.25 -10.61
C GLY A 52 18.19 -3.97 -9.38
N ASP A 53 17.43 -4.88 -8.75
CA ASP A 53 17.94 -5.75 -7.69
C ASP A 53 18.57 -7.00 -8.33
N PRO A 54 19.89 -7.21 -8.19
CA PRO A 54 20.55 -8.37 -8.79
C PRO A 54 20.16 -9.71 -8.13
N ASN A 55 19.50 -9.68 -6.96
CA ASN A 55 19.10 -10.88 -6.21
C ASN A 55 17.61 -11.24 -6.41
N GLN A 56 16.85 -10.43 -7.13
CA GLN A 56 15.43 -10.65 -7.38
C GLN A 56 15.13 -10.72 -8.86
N SER A 57 14.14 -11.53 -9.23
CA SER A 57 13.61 -11.52 -10.59
C SER A 57 12.79 -10.26 -10.83
N GLU A 58 12.93 -9.67 -12.02
CA GLU A 58 12.09 -8.54 -12.46
C GLU A 58 10.69 -8.99 -12.88
N GLU A 59 10.10 -9.94 -12.16
CA GLU A 59 8.77 -10.44 -12.41
C GLU A 59 7.71 -9.43 -11.97
N VAL A 60 6.68 -9.26 -12.81
CA VAL A 60 5.51 -8.44 -12.48
C VAL A 60 4.56 -9.29 -11.63
N LYS A 61 4.31 -8.86 -10.42
CA LYS A 61 3.41 -9.50 -9.46
C LYS A 61 2.13 -8.69 -9.30
N GLU A 62 1.04 -9.34 -8.92
CA GLU A 62 -0.24 -8.70 -8.64
C GLU A 62 -0.41 -8.46 -7.13
N GLY A 63 -1.14 -7.40 -6.80
CA GLY A 63 -1.47 -7.07 -5.43
C GLY A 63 -2.84 -6.39 -5.32
N GLN A 64 -3.39 -6.42 -4.11
CA GLN A 64 -4.65 -5.77 -3.77
C GLN A 64 -4.51 -5.03 -2.43
N ALA A 65 -5.17 -3.90 -2.32
CA ALA A 65 -5.22 -3.12 -1.10
C ALA A 65 -6.64 -2.60 -0.83
N TYR A 66 -7.03 -2.65 0.44
CA TYR A 66 -8.33 -2.23 0.94
C TYR A 66 -8.12 -1.31 2.12
N PHE A 67 -8.86 -0.21 2.17
CA PHE A 67 -8.78 0.79 3.23
C PHE A 67 -10.17 1.22 3.66
N GLN A 68 -10.38 1.37 4.96
CA GLN A 68 -11.58 1.96 5.55
C GLN A 68 -11.21 2.58 6.91
N ASP A 69 -11.35 3.88 7.06
CA ASP A 69 -10.95 4.63 8.24
C ASP A 69 -9.47 4.34 8.63
N LYS A 70 -9.23 3.72 9.79
CA LYS A 70 -7.90 3.29 10.24
C LYS A 70 -7.57 1.84 9.87
N ALA A 71 -8.56 1.09 9.37
CA ALA A 71 -8.38 -0.30 9.01
C ALA A 71 -7.84 -0.43 7.58
N TYR A 72 -7.00 -1.43 7.37
CA TYR A 72 -6.47 -1.73 6.04
C TYR A 72 -6.15 -3.23 5.87
N LYS A 73 -6.15 -3.67 4.63
CA LYS A 73 -5.70 -5.00 4.23
C LYS A 73 -4.93 -4.89 2.92
N VAL A 74 -3.69 -5.36 2.93
CA VAL A 74 -2.82 -5.42 1.74
C VAL A 74 -2.46 -6.86 1.48
N ILE A 75 -2.70 -7.33 0.27
CA ILE A 75 -2.43 -8.68 -0.19
C ILE A 75 -1.37 -8.59 -1.29
N LEU A 76 -0.24 -9.23 -1.07
CA LEU A 76 0.83 -9.44 -2.04
C LEU A 76 0.97 -10.92 -2.33
N ALA A 77 1.82 -11.27 -3.28
CA ALA A 77 2.02 -12.66 -3.68
C ALA A 77 2.51 -13.56 -2.51
N ASP A 78 3.36 -13.02 -1.65
CA ASP A 78 4.09 -13.73 -0.61
C ASP A 78 3.65 -13.36 0.82
N GLN A 79 2.89 -12.28 0.98
CA GLN A 79 2.45 -11.84 2.31
C GLN A 79 1.12 -11.09 2.30
N GLN A 80 0.44 -11.12 3.45
CA GLN A 80 -0.71 -10.26 3.70
C GLN A 80 -0.45 -9.43 4.96
N THR A 81 -0.77 -8.14 4.90
CA THR A 81 -0.77 -7.27 6.07
C THR A 81 -2.19 -6.77 6.30
N ILE A 82 -2.73 -7.02 7.49
CA ILE A 82 -4.10 -6.70 7.86
C ILE A 82 -4.06 -5.85 9.13
N SER A 83 -4.92 -4.86 9.23
CA SER A 83 -5.11 -4.08 10.46
C SER A 83 -6.57 -3.66 10.62
N ASP A 84 -7.10 -3.83 11.84
CA ASP A 84 -8.41 -3.31 12.23
C ASP A 84 -8.35 -1.89 12.83
N GLY A 85 -7.15 -1.28 12.85
CA GLY A 85 -6.89 0.01 13.45
C GLY A 85 -6.41 -0.06 14.90
N THR A 86 -6.36 -1.24 15.52
CA THR A 86 -5.84 -1.51 16.86
C THR A 86 -4.81 -2.63 16.89
N THR A 87 -5.06 -3.67 16.13
CA THR A 87 -4.21 -4.85 15.98
C THR A 87 -3.73 -4.94 14.53
N THR A 88 -2.50 -5.39 14.34
CA THR A 88 -1.94 -5.74 13.04
C THR A 88 -1.66 -7.24 12.98
N TRP A 89 -1.91 -7.83 11.82
CA TRP A 89 -1.55 -9.20 11.46
C TRP A 89 -0.68 -9.15 10.21
N ARG A 90 0.50 -9.74 10.28
CA ARG A 90 1.38 -9.94 9.14
C ARG A 90 1.51 -11.43 8.87
N TYR A 91 0.83 -11.90 7.85
CA TYR A 91 0.84 -13.28 7.42
C TYR A 91 1.87 -13.50 6.32
N LEU A 92 2.84 -14.37 6.56
CA LEU A 92 3.84 -14.84 5.61
C LEU A 92 3.33 -16.15 5.02
N VAL A 93 2.98 -16.14 3.73
CA VAL A 93 2.25 -17.26 3.10
C VAL A 93 3.11 -18.51 2.99
N GLU A 94 4.39 -18.36 2.61
CA GLU A 94 5.30 -19.49 2.43
C GLU A 94 5.74 -20.14 3.77
N ASP A 95 5.85 -19.34 4.82
CA ASP A 95 6.25 -19.77 6.15
C ASP A 95 5.08 -20.33 6.97
N GLU A 96 3.83 -20.13 6.51
CA GLU A 96 2.61 -20.47 7.23
C GLU A 96 2.59 -19.85 8.65
N GLU A 97 3.07 -18.59 8.77
CA GLU A 97 3.24 -17.88 10.03
C GLU A 97 2.49 -16.55 10.02
N VAL A 98 1.79 -16.20 11.11
CA VAL A 98 1.19 -14.90 11.32
C VAL A 98 1.74 -14.23 12.58
N MET A 99 2.35 -13.07 12.41
CA MET A 99 2.77 -12.20 13.50
C MET A 99 1.65 -11.24 13.86
N VAL A 100 1.28 -11.22 15.16
CA VAL A 100 0.22 -10.35 15.69
C VAL A 100 0.85 -9.28 16.56
N GLY A 101 0.55 -8.01 16.30
CA GLY A 101 1.08 -6.86 17.02
C GLY A 101 0.03 -5.79 17.30
N ASN A 102 0.34 -4.86 18.19
CA ASN A 102 -0.47 -3.66 18.36
C ASN A 102 -0.12 -2.63 17.29
N VAL A 103 -1.14 -1.92 16.79
CA VAL A 103 -0.93 -0.76 15.90
C VAL A 103 -0.19 0.33 16.67
N THR A 104 0.91 0.81 16.12
CA THR A 104 1.58 2.02 16.60
C THR A 104 1.09 3.24 15.81
N GLU A 105 1.35 4.46 16.31
CA GLU A 105 1.02 5.68 15.55
C GLU A 105 1.76 5.73 14.21
N ASP A 106 2.94 5.09 14.12
CA ASP A 106 3.76 5.04 12.92
C ASP A 106 3.20 4.10 11.84
N ASP A 107 2.35 3.15 12.22
CA ASP A 107 1.71 2.20 11.31
C ASP A 107 0.45 2.77 10.63
N SER A 108 0.01 3.96 11.02
CA SER A 108 -1.19 4.58 10.45
C SER A 108 -0.97 4.91 8.96
N PRO A 109 -1.82 4.40 8.06
CA PRO A 109 -1.76 4.75 6.64
C PRO A 109 -1.76 6.26 6.38
N PHE A 110 -2.50 7.03 7.19
CA PHE A 110 -2.58 8.49 7.06
C PHE A 110 -1.30 9.20 7.49
N LYS A 111 -0.61 8.70 8.52
CA LYS A 111 0.69 9.26 8.92
C LYS A 111 1.73 9.10 7.83
N VAL A 112 1.72 7.96 7.17
CA VAL A 112 2.60 7.72 6.04
C VAL A 112 2.28 8.64 4.86
N LEU A 113 1.01 8.91 4.58
CA LEU A 113 0.63 9.93 3.59
C LEU A 113 1.17 11.31 3.97
N ASP A 114 1.11 11.70 5.25
CA ASP A 114 1.66 12.97 5.73
C ASP A 114 3.19 13.04 5.55
N GLU A 115 3.89 11.94 5.74
CA GLU A 115 5.33 11.84 5.51
C GLU A 115 5.68 11.98 4.03
N ILE A 116 4.93 11.33 3.16
CA ILE A 116 5.09 11.41 1.71
C ILE A 116 4.78 12.81 1.18
N GLU A 117 3.73 13.47 1.68
CA GLU A 117 3.44 14.87 1.34
C GLU A 117 4.58 15.81 1.75
N ARG A 118 5.19 15.55 2.89
CA ARG A 118 6.31 16.35 3.41
C ARG A 118 7.58 16.15 2.58
N ASP A 119 7.88 14.90 2.23
CA ASP A 119 9.07 14.53 1.47
C ASP A 119 8.73 13.47 0.42
N SER A 120 8.48 13.94 -0.79
CA SER A 120 8.22 13.09 -1.96
C SER A 120 9.48 12.82 -2.80
N SER A 121 10.67 13.07 -2.25
CA SER A 121 11.92 12.71 -2.91
C SER A 121 11.99 11.20 -3.11
N GLY A 122 12.40 10.75 -4.30
CA GLY A 122 12.42 9.33 -4.65
C GLY A 122 11.07 8.77 -5.16
N LEU A 123 10.02 9.61 -5.26
CA LEU A 123 8.73 9.22 -5.86
C LEU A 123 8.53 9.90 -7.20
N THR A 124 8.28 9.12 -8.24
CA THR A 124 7.97 9.63 -9.59
C THR A 124 6.61 9.12 -10.04
N PRO A 125 5.61 10.00 -10.19
CA PRO A 125 4.30 9.61 -10.73
C PRO A 125 4.39 9.15 -12.17
N ILE A 126 3.76 8.03 -12.49
CA ILE A 126 3.61 7.51 -13.85
C ILE A 126 2.24 7.95 -14.37
N MET A 127 2.23 8.78 -15.41
CA MET A 127 1.01 9.39 -15.98
C MET A 127 0.70 8.80 -17.36
N ASP A 128 -0.59 8.70 -17.70
CA ASP A 128 -0.98 8.42 -19.09
C ASP A 128 -0.92 9.69 -19.97
N GLN A 129 -1.17 9.51 -21.27
CA GLN A 129 -1.16 10.62 -22.24
C GLN A 129 -2.24 11.69 -21.98
N LYS A 130 -3.25 11.39 -21.15
CA LYS A 130 -4.32 12.31 -20.75
C LYS A 130 -4.03 13.00 -19.42
N GLY A 131 -2.90 12.70 -18.79
CA GLY A 131 -2.53 13.23 -17.48
C GLY A 131 -3.21 12.53 -16.29
N ASN A 132 -3.72 11.30 -16.47
CA ASN A 132 -4.22 10.51 -15.34
C ASN A 132 -3.07 9.71 -14.73
N LEU A 133 -3.06 9.60 -13.42
CA LEU A 133 -2.10 8.76 -12.71
C LEU A 133 -2.34 7.28 -13.02
N LYS A 134 -1.29 6.59 -13.40
CA LYS A 134 -1.27 5.16 -13.69
C LYS A 134 -0.43 4.36 -12.72
N GLY A 135 0.44 5.02 -11.97
CA GLY A 135 1.31 4.33 -11.05
C GLY A 135 2.33 5.25 -10.41
N LEU A 136 3.27 4.63 -9.71
CA LEU A 136 4.41 5.28 -9.08
C LEU A 136 5.69 4.49 -9.31
N GLU A 137 6.76 5.19 -9.60
CA GLU A 137 8.12 4.68 -9.49
C GLU A 137 8.70 5.19 -8.15
N ILE A 138 9.27 4.29 -7.37
CA ILE A 138 9.82 4.57 -6.05
C ILE A 138 11.28 4.18 -6.09
N GLU A 139 12.15 5.15 -5.86
CA GLU A 139 13.57 4.91 -5.70
C GLU A 139 13.84 4.32 -4.31
N MET A 140 14.44 3.15 -4.29
CA MET A 140 14.86 2.44 -3.09
C MET A 140 16.39 2.57 -2.90
N ASP A 141 16.94 1.89 -1.92
CA ASP A 141 18.38 1.89 -1.69
C ASP A 141 19.14 1.25 -2.88
N GLU A 142 20.37 1.69 -3.12
CA GLU A 142 21.32 1.11 -4.09
C GLU A 142 20.87 1.12 -5.56
N GLY A 143 19.97 2.06 -5.94
CA GLY A 143 19.50 2.19 -7.33
C GLY A 143 18.43 1.19 -7.72
N VAL A 144 17.92 0.43 -6.76
CA VAL A 144 16.75 -0.43 -6.92
C VAL A 144 15.51 0.45 -7.01
N LYS A 145 14.57 0.08 -7.87
CA LYS A 145 13.30 0.77 -8.05
C LYS A 145 12.13 -0.19 -7.84
N LEU A 146 11.11 0.28 -7.15
CA LEU A 146 9.81 -0.38 -7.12
C LEU A 146 8.84 0.36 -8.04
N ILE A 147 8.32 -0.34 -9.03
CA ILE A 147 7.33 0.18 -9.97
C ILE A 147 5.96 -0.38 -9.59
N LEU A 148 5.02 0.51 -9.29
CA LEU A 148 3.64 0.16 -8.98
C LEU A 148 2.73 0.70 -10.07
N SER A 149 1.84 -0.14 -10.60
CA SER A 149 0.88 0.25 -11.64
C SER A 149 -0.54 -0.09 -11.22
N ILE A 150 -1.42 0.91 -11.25
CA ILE A 150 -2.84 0.75 -10.90
C ILE A 150 -3.55 0.04 -12.05
N THR A 151 -4.24 -1.05 -11.73
CA THR A 151 -5.08 -1.78 -12.70
C THR A 151 -6.57 -1.49 -12.50
N GLU A 152 -7.02 -1.36 -11.25
CA GLU A 152 -8.41 -1.00 -10.92
C GLU A 152 -8.47 -0.23 -9.61
N MET A 153 -9.48 0.63 -9.48
CA MET A 153 -9.75 1.39 -8.27
C MET A 153 -11.25 1.57 -8.06
N LYS A 154 -11.71 1.33 -6.82
CA LYS A 154 -13.09 1.49 -6.41
C LYS A 154 -13.15 2.24 -5.09
N PHE A 155 -14.16 3.09 -4.94
CA PHE A 155 -14.37 3.90 -3.74
C PHE A 155 -15.70 3.60 -3.07
N ASP A 156 -15.81 4.01 -1.81
CA ASP A 156 -17.05 4.08 -1.02
C ASP A 156 -17.80 2.74 -0.93
N LYS A 157 -17.04 1.62 -0.86
CA LYS A 157 -17.59 0.31 -0.61
C LYS A 157 -17.77 0.07 0.89
N ASP A 158 -18.80 -0.70 1.21
CA ASP A 158 -19.02 -1.24 2.56
C ASP A 158 -18.37 -2.62 2.69
N TYR A 159 -17.56 -2.81 3.72
CA TYR A 159 -16.99 -4.11 4.06
C TYR A 159 -17.75 -4.75 5.23
N LYS A 160 -17.83 -6.08 5.19
CA LYS A 160 -18.46 -6.86 6.26
C LYS A 160 -17.60 -6.83 7.52
N GLU A 161 -18.24 -7.00 8.68
CA GLU A 161 -17.54 -7.23 9.94
C GLU A 161 -16.51 -8.38 9.80
N GLY A 162 -15.33 -8.20 10.35
CA GLY A 162 -14.23 -9.16 10.25
C GLY A 162 -13.41 -9.10 8.96
N PHE A 163 -13.74 -8.24 7.99
CA PHE A 163 -12.97 -8.14 6.74
C PHE A 163 -11.53 -7.69 6.97
N PHE A 164 -11.29 -6.85 7.97
CA PHE A 164 -9.98 -6.32 8.36
C PHE A 164 -9.38 -7.04 9.58
N THR A 165 -9.68 -8.33 9.72
CA THR A 165 -9.08 -9.21 10.74
C THR A 165 -8.50 -10.45 10.06
N PHE A 166 -7.49 -11.06 10.66
CA PHE A 166 -7.00 -12.37 10.23
C PHE A 166 -7.94 -13.46 10.75
N ASP A 167 -8.41 -14.33 9.87
CA ASP A 167 -9.28 -15.44 10.26
C ASP A 167 -8.45 -16.70 10.54
N GLU A 168 -8.04 -16.86 11.79
CA GLU A 168 -7.27 -18.04 12.26
C GLU A 168 -8.02 -19.36 12.02
N LYS A 169 -9.37 -19.33 11.99
CA LYS A 169 -10.16 -20.55 11.77
C LYS A 169 -10.14 -20.99 10.31
N ALA A 170 -9.96 -20.04 9.39
CA ALA A 170 -9.80 -20.34 7.97
C ALA A 170 -8.39 -20.84 7.64
N HIS A 171 -7.42 -20.65 8.57
CA HIS A 171 -6.02 -21.00 8.42
C HIS A 171 -5.51 -21.83 9.60
N PRO A 172 -6.04 -23.06 9.82
CA PRO A 172 -5.69 -23.88 10.98
C PRO A 172 -4.24 -24.40 10.95
N GLU A 173 -3.57 -24.32 9.80
CA GLU A 173 -2.17 -24.69 9.59
C GLU A 173 -1.18 -23.60 10.03
N VAL A 174 -1.66 -22.37 10.23
CA VAL A 174 -0.79 -21.20 10.46
C VAL A 174 -0.36 -21.11 11.92
N ASP A 175 0.93 -20.97 12.14
CA ASP A 175 1.51 -20.65 13.45
C ASP A 175 1.27 -19.18 13.80
N VAL A 176 0.68 -18.93 14.98
CA VAL A 176 0.36 -17.58 15.47
C VAL A 176 1.40 -17.12 16.46
N ILE A 177 2.15 -16.07 16.13
CA ILE A 177 3.14 -15.43 16.99
C ILE A 177 2.55 -14.12 17.52
N ASP A 178 2.05 -14.14 18.74
CA ASP A 178 1.50 -12.96 19.40
C ASP A 178 2.61 -12.16 20.11
N MET A 179 2.82 -10.93 19.67
CA MET A 179 3.83 -9.98 20.19
C MET A 179 3.23 -8.80 20.97
N ARG A 180 1.94 -8.87 21.28
CA ARG A 180 1.24 -7.78 22.00
C ARG A 180 1.56 -7.71 23.47
#